data_bee21323fadc206573e81df597a02570
#
_entry.id   bee21323fadc206573e81df597a02570
#
_cell.length_a   1.000
_cell.length_b   1.000
_cell.length_c   1.000
_cell.angle_alpha   90.00
_cell.angle_beta   90.00
_cell.angle_gamma   90.00
#
_symmetry.space_group_name_H-M   'P 1'
#
loop_
_entity.id
_entity.type
_entity.pdbx_description
1 polymer ?
#
loop_
_entity_poly.entity_id
_entity_poly.type
_entity_poly.pdbx_seq_one_letter_code
_entity_poly.pdbx_strand_id
1 'polypeptide(L)'
;MFITAALFSLKRMPRIFMLILLFINVFLLAFLLLGCTTDTETYSSTYLVKYSFNKSSAIYPLIKSSYSSKNFTGYEDISVRTGYLSLCVDVDNETACASRSDLTSFKNITAVDIYTVNSNSSSTTLDIVSLAAEYSNEIVHPYILIASIILTIILFLSLLYIVIPGLLGKHFVTKFNLVLAPVLALLWGLGAMWEHVASKAGKSLVEKASMGIIKADIGLKASAMTWTPFTFFVIVAIGVIGLYFRDLNEIIEAVDSKV
;
A
#
# COMPACT_ATOMS: atom_id res chain seq x y z
N MET A 1 15.79 31.87 -33.11
CA MET A 1 16.40 30.80 -32.27
C MET A 1 15.63 30.53 -30.98
N PHE A 2 15.04 31.46 -30.25
CA PHE A 2 14.24 31.25 -29.03
C PHE A 2 12.88 30.58 -29.28
N ILE A 3 12.20 30.91 -30.38
CA ILE A 3 10.85 30.36 -30.72
C ILE A 3 10.93 28.88 -31.06
N THR A 4 11.98 28.43 -31.76
CA THR A 4 12.18 27.01 -32.09
C THR A 4 12.52 26.17 -30.84
N ALA A 5 13.27 26.73 -29.89
CA ALA A 5 13.56 26.07 -28.62
C ALA A 5 12.31 25.95 -27.73
N ALA A 6 11.44 26.97 -27.72
CA ALA A 6 10.18 26.96 -26.98
C ALA A 6 9.18 25.95 -27.56
N LEU A 7 9.03 25.89 -28.91
CA LEU A 7 8.19 24.89 -29.59
C LEU A 7 8.69 23.46 -29.39
N PHE A 8 10.01 23.25 -29.36
CA PHE A 8 10.63 21.97 -29.09
C PHE A 8 10.41 21.51 -27.64
N SER A 9 10.42 22.48 -26.71
CA SER A 9 10.07 22.26 -25.30
C SER A 9 8.61 21.88 -25.13
N LEU A 10 7.67 22.57 -25.82
CA LEU A 10 6.23 22.27 -25.73
C LEU A 10 5.89 20.84 -26.22
N LYS A 11 6.55 20.35 -27.28
CA LYS A 11 6.34 18.98 -27.78
C LYS A 11 6.79 17.91 -26.78
N ARG A 12 7.73 18.21 -25.87
CA ARG A 12 8.26 17.27 -24.88
C ARG A 12 7.55 17.37 -23.51
N MET A 13 6.85 18.47 -23.25
CA MET A 13 6.18 18.73 -21.97
C MET A 13 5.30 17.55 -21.49
N PRO A 14 4.41 16.93 -22.29
CA PRO A 14 3.57 15.86 -21.82
C PRO A 14 4.39 14.60 -21.42
N ARG A 15 5.52 14.33 -22.10
CA ARG A 15 6.39 13.20 -21.72
C ARG A 15 7.11 13.45 -20.41
N ILE A 16 7.57 14.68 -20.18
CA ILE A 16 8.22 15.08 -18.91
C ILE A 16 7.20 15.00 -17.75
N PHE A 17 5.98 15.47 -18.00
CA PHE A 17 4.91 15.38 -17.00
C PHE A 17 4.63 13.92 -16.58
N MET A 18 4.53 13.00 -17.54
CA MET A 18 4.36 11.57 -17.24
C MET A 18 5.54 10.98 -16.45
N LEU A 19 6.79 11.40 -16.76
CA LEU A 19 7.97 10.99 -15.99
C LEU A 19 7.90 11.46 -14.54
N ILE A 20 7.45 12.69 -14.29
CA ILE A 20 7.26 13.21 -12.93
C ILE A 20 6.20 12.38 -12.18
N LEU A 21 5.07 12.08 -12.81
CA LEU A 21 4.03 11.25 -12.19
C LEU A 21 4.53 9.85 -11.85
N LEU A 22 5.29 9.21 -12.76
CA LEU A 22 5.86 7.88 -12.50
C LEU A 22 6.92 7.93 -11.39
N PHE A 23 7.73 8.98 -11.35
CA PHE A 23 8.71 9.18 -10.27
C PHE A 23 8.01 9.26 -8.91
N ILE A 24 6.96 10.08 -8.80
CA ILE A 24 6.16 10.19 -7.58
C ILE A 24 5.53 8.82 -7.22
N ASN A 25 5.03 8.08 -8.21
CA ASN A 25 4.44 6.76 -8.00
C ASN A 25 5.41 5.75 -7.39
N VAL A 26 6.67 5.73 -7.85
CA VAL A 26 7.70 4.84 -7.27
C VAL A 26 7.85 5.11 -5.78
N PHE A 27 7.91 6.38 -5.36
CA PHE A 27 8.03 6.73 -3.95
C PHE A 27 6.78 6.38 -3.15
N LEU A 28 5.58 6.70 -3.66
CA LEU A 28 4.33 6.39 -2.96
C LEU A 28 4.17 4.88 -2.74
N LEU A 29 4.44 4.06 -3.75
CA LEU A 29 4.38 2.61 -3.64
C LEU A 29 5.48 2.05 -2.71
N ALA A 30 6.68 2.64 -2.75
CA ALA A 30 7.75 2.26 -1.84
C ALA A 30 7.42 2.61 -0.38
N PHE A 31 6.87 3.79 -0.10
CA PHE A 31 6.40 4.16 1.24
C PHE A 31 5.26 3.26 1.72
N LEU A 32 4.34 2.89 0.83
CA LEU A 32 3.26 1.96 1.16
C LEU A 32 3.81 0.57 1.51
N LEU A 33 4.81 0.08 0.78
CA LEU A 33 5.48 -1.20 1.04
C LEU A 33 6.23 -1.19 2.38
N LEU A 34 6.91 -0.07 2.69
CA LEU A 34 7.71 0.10 3.90
C LEU A 34 6.87 0.54 5.12
N GLY A 35 5.55 0.67 4.98
CA GLY A 35 4.65 0.96 6.09
C GLY A 35 4.83 -0.04 7.23
N CYS A 36 4.88 0.45 8.46
CA CYS A 36 5.12 -0.33 9.70
C CYS A 36 6.47 -1.09 9.76
N THR A 37 7.49 -0.73 8.97
CA THR A 37 8.80 -1.40 9.06
C THR A 37 9.69 -0.86 10.18
N THR A 38 9.47 0.38 10.58
CA THR A 38 10.23 1.04 11.64
C THR A 38 9.27 1.76 12.60
N ASP A 39 9.74 1.98 13.82
CA ASP A 39 9.05 2.67 14.90
C ASP A 39 8.91 4.19 14.68
N THR A 40 9.60 4.74 13.67
CA THR A 40 9.47 6.17 13.33
C THR A 40 8.03 6.52 12.96
N GLU A 41 7.53 7.65 13.42
CA GLU A 41 6.14 8.10 13.25
C GLU A 41 5.70 8.11 11.78
N THR A 42 6.61 8.43 10.84
CA THR A 42 6.33 8.46 9.41
C THR A 42 5.92 7.10 8.88
N TYR A 43 6.65 6.03 9.23
CA TYR A 43 6.38 4.66 8.76
C TYR A 43 5.33 3.96 9.60
N SER A 44 5.37 4.10 10.93
CA SER A 44 4.41 3.47 11.84
C SER A 44 2.98 3.99 11.65
N SER A 45 2.81 5.24 11.16
CA SER A 45 1.50 5.81 10.84
C SER A 45 0.93 5.37 9.49
N THR A 46 1.74 4.68 8.64
CA THR A 46 1.31 4.11 7.37
C THR A 46 0.98 2.64 7.56
N TYR A 47 -0.27 2.35 7.92
CA TYR A 47 -0.78 1.01 8.18
C TYR A 47 -2.04 0.75 7.38
N LEU A 48 -2.34 -0.52 7.09
CA LEU A 48 -3.54 -0.95 6.38
C LEU A 48 -4.74 -1.03 7.32
N VAL A 49 -4.58 -1.76 8.42
CA VAL A 49 -5.60 -1.92 9.46
C VAL A 49 -4.92 -1.81 10.83
N LYS A 50 -5.61 -1.17 11.77
CA LYS A 50 -5.23 -1.07 13.16
C LYS A 50 -6.27 -1.80 14.02
N TYR A 51 -5.82 -2.74 14.83
CA TYR A 51 -6.65 -3.46 15.79
C TYR A 51 -6.40 -2.94 17.21
N SER A 52 -7.45 -2.80 18.01
CA SER A 52 -7.39 -2.38 19.40
C SER A 52 -8.56 -2.98 20.19
N PHE A 53 -8.46 -3.06 21.50
CA PHE A 53 -9.59 -3.43 22.33
C PHE A 53 -10.63 -2.31 22.38
N ASN A 54 -11.90 -2.70 22.31
CA ASN A 54 -13.01 -1.76 22.41
C ASN A 54 -13.30 -1.41 23.86
N LYS A 55 -12.98 -0.18 24.25
CA LYS A 55 -13.20 0.32 25.62
C LYS A 55 -14.67 0.32 26.06
N SER A 56 -15.61 0.31 25.08
CA SER A 56 -17.06 0.26 25.36
C SER A 56 -17.59 -1.16 25.49
N SER A 57 -16.76 -2.19 25.30
CA SER A 57 -17.16 -3.59 25.43
C SER A 57 -17.40 -3.96 26.90
N ALA A 58 -18.42 -4.77 27.17
CA ALA A 58 -18.73 -5.30 28.51
C ALA A 58 -17.56 -6.14 29.09
N ILE A 59 -16.69 -6.70 28.24
CA ILE A 59 -15.54 -7.53 28.63
C ILE A 59 -14.28 -6.69 28.89
N TYR A 60 -14.24 -5.42 28.50
CA TYR A 60 -13.05 -4.57 28.68
C TYR A 60 -12.55 -4.50 30.14
N PRO A 61 -13.40 -4.40 31.18
CA PRO A 61 -12.94 -4.45 32.59
C PRO A 61 -12.21 -5.77 32.94
N LEU A 62 -12.65 -6.89 32.35
CA LEU A 62 -12.00 -8.21 32.57
C LEU A 62 -10.63 -8.27 31.88
N ILE A 63 -10.51 -7.72 30.67
CA ILE A 63 -9.23 -7.59 29.96
C ILE A 63 -8.27 -6.77 30.80
N LYS A 64 -8.70 -5.62 31.31
CA LYS A 64 -7.90 -4.75 32.18
C LYS A 64 -7.45 -5.46 33.46
N SER A 65 -8.34 -6.18 34.12
CA SER A 65 -7.99 -6.92 35.34
C SER A 65 -7.01 -8.07 35.07
N SER A 66 -7.14 -8.75 33.90
CA SER A 66 -6.23 -9.81 33.47
C SER A 66 -4.80 -9.29 33.26
N TYR A 67 -4.62 -8.14 32.57
CA TYR A 67 -3.30 -7.53 32.44
C TYR A 67 -2.74 -7.03 33.77
N SER A 68 -3.56 -6.41 34.60
CA SER A 68 -3.13 -5.94 35.95
C SER A 68 -2.68 -7.10 36.83
N SER A 69 -3.31 -8.28 36.76
CA SER A 69 -2.91 -9.47 37.52
C SER A 69 -1.56 -10.04 37.10
N LYS A 70 -1.14 -9.79 35.85
CA LYS A 70 0.17 -10.18 35.31
C LYS A 70 1.24 -9.09 35.46
N ASN A 71 0.97 -7.99 36.17
CA ASN A 71 1.83 -6.80 36.32
C ASN A 71 2.11 -6.07 34.96
N PHE A 72 1.25 -6.21 33.96
CA PHE A 72 1.32 -5.49 32.70
C PHE A 72 0.30 -4.34 32.71
N THR A 73 0.64 -3.22 33.35
CA THR A 73 -0.18 -2.01 33.35
C THR A 73 0.02 -1.27 32.01
N GLY A 74 -1.07 -0.76 31.41
CA GLY A 74 -1.02 -0.05 30.11
C GLY A 74 -1.28 -0.96 28.89
N TYR A 75 -1.20 -2.29 29.04
CA TYR A 75 -1.44 -3.23 27.93
C TYR A 75 -2.92 -3.40 27.58
N GLU A 76 -3.82 -2.92 28.41
CA GLU A 76 -5.25 -2.82 28.08
C GLU A 76 -5.53 -1.87 26.90
N ASP A 77 -4.62 -0.91 26.67
CA ASP A 77 -4.70 0.06 25.57
C ASP A 77 -3.84 -0.32 24.35
N ILE A 78 -3.38 -1.56 24.32
CA ILE A 78 -2.59 -2.09 23.19
C ILE A 78 -3.30 -1.88 21.86
N SER A 79 -2.54 -1.47 20.86
CA SER A 79 -3.01 -1.43 19.50
C SER A 79 -1.98 -2.02 18.54
N VAL A 80 -2.45 -2.78 17.56
CA VAL A 80 -1.61 -3.44 16.57
C VAL A 80 -1.92 -2.89 15.20
N ARG A 81 -0.92 -2.35 14.54
CA ARG A 81 -0.98 -1.81 13.18
C ARG A 81 -0.37 -2.80 12.21
N THR A 82 -1.07 -3.11 11.13
CA THR A 82 -0.61 -4.05 10.10
C THR A 82 -0.13 -3.30 8.87
N GLY A 83 1.10 -3.58 8.43
CA GLY A 83 1.66 -3.14 7.14
C GLY A 83 1.73 -4.29 6.14
N TYR A 84 2.39 -4.03 4.99
CA TYR A 84 2.64 -5.06 3.98
C TYR A 84 3.72 -6.05 4.37
N LEU A 85 4.78 -5.61 5.04
CA LEU A 85 5.95 -6.44 5.38
C LEU A 85 6.11 -6.68 6.88
N SER A 86 5.45 -5.88 7.73
CA SER A 86 5.70 -5.84 9.17
C SER A 86 4.47 -5.39 9.93
N LEU A 87 4.53 -5.55 11.23
CA LEU A 87 3.51 -5.15 12.20
C LEU A 87 4.13 -4.24 13.23
N CYS A 88 3.40 -3.22 13.65
CA CYS A 88 3.77 -2.37 14.79
C CYS A 88 2.78 -2.56 15.91
N VAL A 89 3.29 -2.70 17.12
CA VAL A 89 2.52 -2.79 18.35
C VAL A 89 2.75 -1.51 19.15
N ASP A 90 1.69 -0.82 19.50
CA ASP A 90 1.72 0.35 20.36
C ASP A 90 1.24 -0.02 21.74
N VAL A 91 2.04 0.25 22.76
CA VAL A 91 1.72 0.07 24.17
C VAL A 91 2.25 1.28 24.92
N ASP A 92 1.43 1.91 25.74
CA ASP A 92 1.80 3.02 26.63
C ASP A 92 2.65 4.13 25.96
N ASN A 93 2.27 4.53 24.73
CA ASN A 93 2.96 5.49 23.86
C ASN A 93 4.33 5.04 23.31
N GLU A 94 4.72 3.80 23.54
CA GLU A 94 5.87 3.19 22.87
C GLU A 94 5.39 2.38 21.67
N THR A 95 6.05 2.56 20.52
CA THR A 95 5.79 1.80 19.31
C THR A 95 6.95 0.85 19.07
N ALA A 96 6.67 -0.44 18.98
CA ALA A 96 7.65 -1.44 18.60
C ALA A 96 7.19 -2.13 17.31
N CYS A 97 8.05 -2.17 16.30
CA CYS A 97 7.75 -2.78 15.01
C CYS A 97 8.61 -4.02 14.77
N ALA A 98 8.01 -5.07 14.22
CA ALA A 98 8.70 -6.30 13.88
C ALA A 98 8.28 -6.81 12.50
N SER A 99 9.18 -7.55 11.85
CA SER A 99 8.87 -8.25 10.61
C SER A 99 7.82 -9.32 10.81
N ARG A 100 7.01 -9.59 9.79
CA ARG A 100 6.00 -10.68 9.79
C ARG A 100 6.56 -12.04 10.17
N SER A 101 7.84 -12.29 9.89
CA SER A 101 8.51 -13.55 10.19
C SER A 101 8.99 -13.68 11.64
N ASP A 102 9.08 -12.57 12.39
CA ASP A 102 9.67 -12.54 13.74
C ASP A 102 8.71 -11.90 14.76
N LEU A 103 7.57 -12.54 14.94
CA LEU A 103 6.52 -12.09 15.87
C LEU A 103 6.57 -12.84 17.21
N THR A 104 7.55 -13.71 17.41
CA THR A 104 7.64 -14.55 18.60
C THR A 104 7.84 -13.73 19.88
N SER A 105 8.56 -12.61 19.80
CA SER A 105 8.79 -11.69 20.92
C SER A 105 7.51 -11.01 21.42
N PHE A 106 6.55 -10.76 20.52
CA PHE A 106 5.29 -10.09 20.87
C PHE A 106 4.22 -11.05 21.38
N LYS A 107 4.17 -12.29 20.86
CA LYS A 107 3.12 -13.28 21.22
C LYS A 107 3.07 -13.61 22.72
N ASN A 108 4.23 -13.65 23.38
CA ASN A 108 4.29 -13.98 24.80
C ASN A 108 3.80 -12.87 25.72
N ILE A 109 3.77 -11.63 25.23
CA ILE A 109 3.43 -10.44 26.03
C ILE A 109 1.97 -10.06 25.83
N THR A 110 1.39 -10.34 24.68
CA THR A 110 0.08 -9.82 24.23
C THR A 110 -1.08 -10.79 24.43
N ALA A 111 -0.82 -12.06 24.72
CA ALA A 111 -1.87 -13.06 24.93
C ALA A 111 -2.61 -12.81 26.26
N VAL A 112 -3.90 -12.55 26.17
CA VAL A 112 -4.80 -12.38 27.34
C VAL A 112 -5.59 -13.66 27.54
N ASP A 113 -5.46 -14.25 28.74
CA ASP A 113 -6.30 -15.35 29.17
C ASP A 113 -7.63 -14.81 29.67
N ILE A 114 -8.69 -15.04 28.94
CA ILE A 114 -10.05 -14.73 29.40
C ILE A 114 -10.53 -15.93 30.20
N TYR A 115 -10.49 -15.84 31.54
CA TYR A 115 -11.06 -16.84 32.42
C TYR A 115 -12.59 -16.74 32.37
N THR A 116 -13.25 -17.77 31.83
CA THR A 116 -14.67 -17.97 32.13
C THR A 116 -14.82 -18.57 33.53
N VAL A 117 -15.69 -17.98 34.31
CA VAL A 117 -15.90 -18.29 35.75
C VAL A 117 -16.46 -19.72 36.00
N ASN A 118 -16.64 -20.55 34.97
CA ASN A 118 -17.10 -21.91 35.11
C ASN A 118 -15.95 -22.92 34.99
N SER A 119 -15.71 -23.59 36.05
CA SER A 119 -14.62 -24.47 36.50
C SER A 119 -14.20 -25.64 35.61
N ASN A 120 -14.61 -25.78 34.38
CA ASN A 120 -14.22 -26.88 33.49
C ASN A 120 -13.97 -26.48 32.02
N SER A 121 -13.81 -25.24 31.72
CA SER A 121 -13.59 -24.81 30.33
C SER A 121 -12.15 -24.34 30.11
N SER A 122 -11.56 -24.84 29.03
CA SER A 122 -10.29 -24.39 28.47
C SER A 122 -10.22 -22.86 28.45
N SER A 123 -9.15 -22.29 28.99
CA SER A 123 -8.85 -20.85 28.88
C SER A 123 -8.80 -20.46 27.42
N THR A 124 -9.68 -19.57 27.00
CA THR A 124 -9.63 -19.02 25.64
C THR A 124 -8.65 -17.84 25.67
N THR A 125 -7.55 -17.96 24.97
CA THR A 125 -6.58 -16.88 24.82
C THR A 125 -7.03 -15.95 23.70
N LEU A 126 -7.18 -14.66 23.99
CA LEU A 126 -7.43 -13.63 23.03
C LEU A 126 -6.11 -12.91 22.72
N ASP A 127 -5.58 -13.10 21.52
CA ASP A 127 -4.32 -12.50 21.08
C ASP A 127 -4.53 -11.63 19.84
N ILE A 128 -4.50 -10.30 20.04
CA ILE A 128 -4.65 -9.32 18.94
C ILE A 128 -3.46 -9.37 17.98
N VAL A 129 -2.26 -9.67 18.46
CA VAL A 129 -1.06 -9.76 17.60
C VAL A 129 -1.16 -10.96 16.68
N SER A 130 -1.62 -12.10 17.19
CA SER A 130 -1.86 -13.29 16.37
C SER A 130 -2.91 -13.03 15.28
N LEU A 131 -4.02 -12.37 15.65
CA LEU A 131 -5.06 -11.97 14.69
C LEU A 131 -4.52 -11.02 13.60
N ALA A 132 -3.74 -10.03 13.99
CA ALA A 132 -3.12 -9.08 13.07
C ALA A 132 -2.08 -9.76 12.16
N ALA A 133 -1.33 -10.73 12.69
CA ALA A 133 -0.37 -11.53 11.94
C ALA A 133 -1.06 -12.42 10.90
N GLU A 134 -2.15 -13.08 11.28
CA GLU A 134 -2.95 -13.93 10.39
C GLU A 134 -3.55 -13.09 9.24
N TYR A 135 -4.13 -11.93 9.55
CA TYR A 135 -4.60 -10.99 8.54
C TYR A 135 -3.47 -10.58 7.58
N SER A 136 -2.32 -10.22 8.11
CA SER A 136 -1.17 -9.80 7.30
C SER A 136 -0.61 -10.93 6.45
N ASN A 137 -0.59 -12.19 6.94
CA ASN A 137 -0.01 -13.33 6.24
C ASN A 137 -0.95 -13.92 5.18
N GLU A 138 -2.24 -14.03 5.51
CA GLU A 138 -3.21 -14.73 4.66
C GLU A 138 -3.92 -13.81 3.67
N ILE A 139 -4.09 -12.53 4.01
CA ILE A 139 -4.90 -11.61 3.21
C ILE A 139 -4.05 -10.59 2.46
N VAL A 140 -2.99 -10.08 3.09
CA VAL A 140 -2.14 -9.04 2.52
C VAL A 140 -0.96 -9.64 1.76
N HIS A 141 -1.04 -9.62 0.42
CA HIS A 141 0.03 -10.12 -0.43
C HIS A 141 0.91 -8.98 -0.98
N PRO A 142 2.21 -8.88 -0.58
CA PRO A 142 3.09 -7.82 -1.05
C PRO A 142 3.53 -7.99 -2.51
N TYR A 143 3.32 -9.17 -3.11
CA TYR A 143 3.84 -9.49 -4.44
C TYR A 143 3.30 -8.59 -5.56
N ILE A 144 2.01 -8.24 -5.53
CA ILE A 144 1.39 -7.35 -6.53
C ILE A 144 2.00 -5.95 -6.42
N LEU A 145 2.22 -5.46 -5.20
CA LEU A 145 2.85 -4.17 -4.93
C LEU A 145 4.30 -4.14 -5.41
N ILE A 146 5.08 -5.18 -5.11
CA ILE A 146 6.48 -5.31 -5.55
C ILE A 146 6.55 -5.39 -7.09
N ALA A 147 5.72 -6.21 -7.71
CA ALA A 147 5.64 -6.30 -9.17
C ALA A 147 5.29 -4.95 -9.80
N SER A 148 4.35 -4.22 -9.23
CA SER A 148 3.96 -2.88 -9.71
C SER A 148 5.10 -1.87 -9.57
N ILE A 149 5.89 -1.91 -8.50
CA ILE A 149 7.08 -1.05 -8.34
C ILE A 149 8.10 -1.36 -9.45
N ILE A 150 8.42 -2.64 -9.67
CA ILE A 150 9.39 -3.05 -10.70
C ILE A 150 8.92 -2.60 -12.09
N LEU A 151 7.66 -2.86 -12.45
CA LEU A 151 7.10 -2.45 -13.74
C LEU A 151 7.05 -0.92 -13.88
N THR A 152 6.80 -0.18 -12.80
CA THR A 152 6.84 1.28 -12.79
C THR A 152 8.23 1.80 -13.11
N ILE A 153 9.28 1.21 -12.52
CA ILE A 153 10.67 1.57 -12.80
C ILE A 153 11.01 1.27 -14.26
N ILE A 154 10.60 0.11 -14.79
CA ILE A 154 10.81 -0.24 -16.20
C ILE A 154 10.11 0.76 -17.11
N LEU A 155 8.86 1.12 -16.83
CA LEU A 155 8.11 2.11 -17.61
C LEU A 155 8.76 3.50 -17.53
N PHE A 156 9.22 3.90 -16.34
CA PHE A 156 9.94 5.17 -16.12
C PHE A 156 11.23 5.23 -16.97
N LEU A 157 12.08 4.20 -16.91
CA LEU A 157 13.33 4.13 -17.65
C LEU A 157 13.09 4.09 -19.17
N SER A 158 12.06 3.37 -19.63
CA SER A 158 11.71 3.28 -21.04
C SER A 158 11.15 4.60 -21.59
N LEU A 159 10.36 5.35 -20.83
CA LEU A 159 9.92 6.70 -21.19
C LEU A 159 11.10 7.69 -21.18
N LEU A 160 11.99 7.59 -20.20
CA LEU A 160 13.22 8.39 -20.15
C LEU A 160 14.08 8.16 -21.39
N TYR A 161 14.22 6.91 -21.84
CA TYR A 161 14.93 6.55 -23.06
C TYR A 161 14.35 7.24 -24.30
N ILE A 162 13.04 7.36 -24.43
CA ILE A 162 12.39 8.02 -25.56
C ILE A 162 12.66 9.55 -25.57
N VAL A 163 12.76 10.17 -24.38
CA VAL A 163 12.98 11.61 -24.23
C VAL A 163 14.39 12.02 -24.68
N ILE A 164 15.40 11.15 -24.53
CA ILE A 164 16.78 11.44 -24.92
C ILE A 164 16.89 11.47 -26.46
N PRO A 165 17.38 12.57 -27.07
CA PRO A 165 17.55 12.65 -28.52
C PRO A 165 18.69 11.73 -29.01
N GLY A 166 18.60 11.27 -30.28
CA GLY A 166 19.67 10.54 -30.94
C GLY A 166 19.73 9.03 -30.69
N LEU A 167 18.90 8.45 -29.83
CA LEU A 167 18.87 7.02 -29.59
C LEU A 167 18.11 6.26 -30.68
N LEU A 168 18.65 5.09 -31.08
CA LEU A 168 18.06 4.18 -32.07
C LEU A 168 16.95 3.33 -31.44
N GLY A 169 15.97 2.88 -32.24
CA GLY A 169 14.95 1.93 -31.76
C GLY A 169 13.79 2.53 -30.96
N LYS A 170 13.62 3.85 -30.93
CA LYS A 170 12.53 4.52 -30.21
C LYS A 170 11.14 3.99 -30.58
N HIS A 171 10.93 3.61 -31.83
CA HIS A 171 9.65 3.09 -32.28
C HIS A 171 9.24 1.79 -31.57
N PHE A 172 10.21 0.90 -31.33
CA PHE A 172 9.97 -0.32 -30.56
C PHE A 172 9.61 0.00 -29.10
N VAL A 173 10.39 0.89 -28.46
CA VAL A 173 10.17 1.29 -27.06
C VAL A 173 8.81 2.01 -26.91
N THR A 174 8.39 2.81 -27.90
CA THR A 174 7.07 3.46 -27.88
C THR A 174 5.94 2.43 -27.93
N LYS A 175 6.03 1.40 -28.79
CA LYS A 175 5.05 0.29 -28.83
C LYS A 175 5.04 -0.51 -27.54
N PHE A 176 6.22 -0.76 -26.96
CA PHE A 176 6.34 -1.44 -25.68
C PHE A 176 5.64 -0.66 -24.55
N ASN A 177 5.85 0.66 -24.48
CA ASN A 177 5.19 1.50 -23.48
C ASN A 177 3.68 1.60 -23.68
N LEU A 178 3.21 1.54 -24.95
CA LEU A 178 1.79 1.54 -25.28
C LEU A 178 1.05 0.34 -24.68
N VAL A 179 1.73 -0.80 -24.57
CA VAL A 179 1.18 -2.01 -23.92
C VAL A 179 1.42 -2.00 -22.43
N LEU A 180 2.63 -1.63 -22.00
CA LEU A 180 3.03 -1.71 -20.61
C LEU A 180 2.25 -0.75 -19.71
N ALA A 181 1.98 0.49 -20.16
CA ALA A 181 1.30 1.48 -19.33
C ALA A 181 -0.14 1.07 -18.94
N PRO A 182 -1.02 0.65 -19.86
CA PRO A 182 -2.35 0.17 -19.48
C PRO A 182 -2.31 -1.13 -18.67
N VAL A 183 -1.39 -2.06 -18.98
CA VAL A 183 -1.22 -3.29 -18.19
C VAL A 183 -0.85 -2.96 -16.74
N LEU A 184 0.05 -2.01 -16.52
CA LEU A 184 0.43 -1.56 -15.19
C LEU A 184 -0.74 -0.88 -14.45
N ALA A 185 -1.53 -0.04 -15.15
CA ALA A 185 -2.71 0.59 -14.57
C ALA A 185 -3.76 -0.45 -14.14
N LEU A 186 -3.99 -1.49 -14.94
CA LEU A 186 -4.90 -2.58 -14.61
C LEU A 186 -4.36 -3.44 -13.46
N LEU A 187 -3.09 -3.81 -13.49
CA LEU A 187 -2.46 -4.62 -12.43
C LEU A 187 -2.54 -3.92 -11.08
N TRP A 188 -2.16 -2.63 -11.02
CA TRP A 188 -2.24 -1.87 -9.78
C TRP A 188 -3.69 -1.56 -9.40
N GLY A 189 -4.59 -1.34 -10.36
CA GLY A 189 -6.01 -1.18 -10.10
C GLY A 189 -6.61 -2.38 -9.38
N LEU A 190 -6.28 -3.59 -9.82
CA LEU A 190 -6.67 -4.83 -9.13
C LEU A 190 -6.05 -4.89 -7.73
N GLY A 191 -4.77 -4.54 -7.56
CA GLY A 191 -4.11 -4.47 -6.26
C GLY A 191 -4.77 -3.49 -5.30
N ALA A 192 -5.10 -2.29 -5.77
CA ALA A 192 -5.77 -1.24 -5.00
C ALA A 192 -7.19 -1.64 -4.57
N MET A 193 -7.94 -2.27 -5.48
CA MET A 193 -9.27 -2.81 -5.15
C MET A 193 -9.18 -3.94 -4.12
N TRP A 194 -8.23 -4.86 -4.31
CA TRP A 194 -8.02 -5.96 -3.38
C TRP A 194 -7.70 -5.45 -1.97
N GLU A 195 -6.74 -4.53 -1.84
CA GLU A 195 -6.37 -3.92 -0.56
C GLU A 195 -7.57 -3.23 0.10
N HIS A 196 -8.33 -2.45 -0.67
CA HIS A 196 -9.50 -1.74 -0.15
C HIS A 196 -10.60 -2.70 0.35
N VAL A 197 -10.90 -3.75 -0.41
CA VAL A 197 -11.89 -4.76 -0.03
C VAL A 197 -11.40 -5.56 1.17
N ALA A 198 -10.12 -5.98 1.17
CA ALA A 198 -9.50 -6.72 2.27
C ALA A 198 -9.54 -5.93 3.59
N SER A 199 -9.19 -4.64 3.55
CA SER A 199 -9.20 -3.76 4.74
C SER A 199 -10.61 -3.56 5.28
N LYS A 200 -11.61 -3.35 4.41
CA LYS A 200 -13.02 -3.23 4.82
C LYS A 200 -13.59 -4.54 5.35
N ALA A 201 -13.30 -5.64 4.68
CA ALA A 201 -13.73 -6.97 5.12
C ALA A 201 -13.09 -7.33 6.46
N GLY A 202 -11.79 -7.12 6.61
CA GLY A 202 -11.06 -7.34 7.86
C GLY A 202 -11.66 -6.56 9.03
N LYS A 203 -11.96 -5.27 8.83
CA LYS A 203 -12.65 -4.45 9.83
C LYS A 203 -14.01 -5.06 10.21
N SER A 204 -14.89 -5.26 9.23
CA SER A 204 -16.26 -5.72 9.47
C SER A 204 -16.33 -7.13 10.07
N LEU A 205 -15.45 -8.04 9.61
CA LEU A 205 -15.41 -9.42 10.11
C LEU A 205 -14.89 -9.49 11.55
N VAL A 206 -13.80 -8.79 11.84
CA VAL A 206 -13.19 -8.82 13.18
C VAL A 206 -14.12 -8.21 14.22
N GLU A 207 -14.75 -7.06 13.93
CA GLU A 207 -15.68 -6.42 14.86
C GLU A 207 -16.90 -7.34 15.14
N LYS A 208 -17.43 -8.03 14.12
CA LYS A 208 -18.58 -8.94 14.28
C LYS A 208 -18.19 -10.26 14.94
N ALA A 209 -17.08 -10.88 14.50
CA ALA A 209 -16.62 -12.16 15.03
C ALA A 209 -16.20 -12.06 16.51
N SER A 210 -15.62 -10.91 16.89
CA SER A 210 -15.26 -10.63 18.30
C SER A 210 -16.43 -10.13 19.14
N MET A 211 -17.65 -10.09 18.60
CA MET A 211 -18.82 -9.51 19.30
C MET A 211 -18.56 -8.08 19.80
N GLY A 212 -17.78 -7.30 19.06
CA GLY A 212 -17.43 -5.93 19.39
C GLY A 212 -16.35 -5.79 20.48
N ILE A 213 -15.64 -6.86 20.85
CA ILE A 213 -14.52 -6.82 21.80
C ILE A 213 -13.31 -6.16 21.16
N ILE A 214 -13.04 -6.46 19.89
CA ILE A 214 -11.96 -5.87 19.11
C ILE A 214 -12.54 -4.84 18.15
N LYS A 215 -11.94 -3.64 18.15
CA LYS A 215 -12.20 -2.58 17.20
C LYS A 215 -11.13 -2.60 16.11
N ALA A 216 -11.53 -2.42 14.85
CA ALA A 216 -10.62 -2.33 13.74
C ALA A 216 -10.80 -0.99 13.00
N ASP A 217 -9.72 -0.26 12.79
CA ASP A 217 -9.70 1.01 12.07
C ASP A 217 -8.84 0.89 10.80
N ILE A 218 -9.34 1.42 9.68
CA ILE A 218 -8.63 1.41 8.39
C ILE A 218 -7.66 2.57 8.33
N GLY A 219 -6.44 2.33 7.83
CA GLY A 219 -5.40 3.33 7.66
C GLY A 219 -5.71 4.31 6.52
N LEU A 220 -6.06 5.55 6.84
CA LEU A 220 -6.38 6.57 5.84
C LEU A 220 -5.15 6.93 4.97
N LYS A 221 -3.94 6.99 5.56
CA LYS A 221 -2.71 7.26 4.81
C LYS A 221 -2.39 6.16 3.81
N ALA A 222 -2.46 4.89 4.22
CA ALA A 222 -2.25 3.76 3.33
C ALA A 222 -3.29 3.75 2.20
N SER A 223 -4.56 3.95 2.51
CA SER A 223 -5.62 4.03 1.50
C SER A 223 -5.38 5.17 0.49
N ALA A 224 -4.95 6.35 0.94
CA ALA A 224 -4.60 7.45 0.04
C ALA A 224 -3.40 7.09 -0.84
N MET A 225 -2.34 6.46 -0.27
CA MET A 225 -1.15 6.00 -0.99
C MET A 225 -1.45 4.84 -1.95
N THR A 226 -2.56 4.16 -1.80
CA THR A 226 -3.03 3.11 -2.72
C THR A 226 -3.75 3.70 -3.93
N TRP A 227 -4.68 4.64 -3.72
CA TRP A 227 -5.51 5.19 -4.78
C TRP A 227 -4.83 6.28 -5.60
N THR A 228 -3.92 7.07 -5.00
CA THR A 228 -3.20 8.12 -5.73
C THR A 228 -2.34 7.56 -6.87
N PRO A 229 -1.50 6.51 -6.66
CA PRO A 229 -0.77 5.87 -7.75
C PRO A 229 -1.66 5.29 -8.83
N PHE A 230 -2.80 4.71 -8.48
CA PHE A 230 -3.77 4.23 -9.46
C PHE A 230 -4.23 5.34 -10.41
N THR A 231 -4.62 6.48 -9.85
CA THR A 231 -5.02 7.65 -10.65
C THR A 231 -3.90 8.11 -11.58
N PHE A 232 -2.67 8.17 -11.09
CA PHE A 232 -1.51 8.55 -11.89
C PHE A 232 -1.19 7.55 -12.98
N PHE A 233 -1.32 6.25 -12.74
CA PHE A 233 -1.15 5.22 -13.78
C PHE A 233 -2.19 5.36 -14.89
N VAL A 234 -3.45 5.65 -14.55
CA VAL A 234 -4.50 5.90 -15.54
C VAL A 234 -4.17 7.13 -16.39
N ILE A 235 -3.72 8.24 -15.77
CA ILE A 235 -3.30 9.44 -16.49
C ILE A 235 -2.11 9.14 -17.42
N VAL A 236 -1.11 8.39 -16.94
CA VAL A 236 0.06 7.99 -17.74
C VAL A 236 -0.36 7.09 -18.91
N ALA A 237 -1.24 6.12 -18.68
CA ALA A 237 -1.74 5.24 -19.74
C ALA A 237 -2.45 6.02 -20.85
N ILE A 238 -3.38 6.91 -20.47
CA ILE A 238 -4.07 7.80 -21.43
C ILE A 238 -3.06 8.71 -22.15
N GLY A 239 -2.09 9.26 -21.41
CA GLY A 239 -1.04 10.11 -21.99
C GLY A 239 -0.16 9.40 -23.01
N VAL A 240 0.25 8.15 -22.73
CA VAL A 240 1.06 7.33 -23.66
C VAL A 240 0.26 7.00 -24.91
N ILE A 241 -1.02 6.62 -24.78
CA ILE A 241 -1.92 6.35 -25.89
C ILE A 241 -2.10 7.62 -26.76
N GLY A 242 -2.39 8.76 -26.13
CA GLY A 242 -2.56 10.03 -26.84
C GLY A 242 -1.30 10.47 -27.60
N LEU A 243 -0.12 10.30 -27.00
CA LEU A 243 1.15 10.59 -27.67
C LEU A 243 1.41 9.65 -28.85
N TYR A 244 1.06 8.37 -28.73
CA TYR A 244 1.20 7.42 -29.82
C TYR A 244 0.36 7.82 -31.04
N PHE A 245 -0.92 8.17 -30.85
CA PHE A 245 -1.77 8.63 -31.94
C PHE A 245 -1.29 9.94 -32.56
N ARG A 246 -0.81 10.87 -31.75
CA ARG A 246 -0.23 12.12 -32.27
C ARG A 246 1.00 11.85 -33.14
N ASP A 247 1.93 11.02 -32.66
CA ASP A 247 3.16 10.69 -33.36
C ASP A 247 2.84 9.93 -34.67
N LEU A 248 1.76 9.10 -34.68
CA LEU A 248 1.28 8.39 -35.87
C LEU A 248 0.72 9.37 -36.93
N ASN A 249 -0.11 10.33 -36.54
CA ASN A 249 -0.68 11.34 -37.42
C ASN A 249 0.41 12.22 -38.06
N GLU A 250 1.43 12.62 -37.28
CA GLU A 250 2.59 13.37 -37.84
C GLU A 250 3.32 12.58 -38.94
N ILE A 251 3.39 11.25 -38.86
CA ILE A 251 4.00 10.38 -39.88
C ILE A 251 3.12 10.33 -41.13
N ILE A 252 1.80 10.19 -40.98
CA ILE A 252 0.86 10.14 -42.10
C ILE A 252 0.88 11.45 -42.89
N GLU A 253 0.80 12.60 -42.21
CA GLU A 253 0.88 13.92 -42.83
C GLU A 253 2.19 14.14 -43.59
N ALA A 254 3.31 13.65 -43.05
CA ALA A 254 4.61 13.75 -43.71
C ALA A 254 4.74 12.85 -44.94
N VAL A 255 3.97 11.77 -45.04
CA VAL A 255 3.90 10.90 -46.24
C VAL A 255 3.04 11.55 -47.32
N ASP A 256 1.84 12.05 -46.95
CA ASP A 256 0.90 12.69 -47.87
C ASP A 256 1.49 13.98 -48.50
N SER A 257 2.33 14.70 -47.76
CA SER A 257 2.99 15.92 -48.28
C SER A 257 4.10 15.65 -49.31
N LYS A 258 4.52 14.39 -49.50
CA LYS A 258 5.57 13.98 -50.45
C LYS A 258 5.02 13.36 -51.73
N VAL A 259 3.72 13.10 -51.80
CA VAL A 259 3.00 12.63 -52.98
C VAL A 259 2.39 13.83 -53.67
#